data_7603e0a18d22195ead88f1a3dbef9fcd
#
_entry.id   7603e0a18d22195ead88f1a3dbef9fcd
#
_cell.length_a   1.000
_cell.length_b   1.000
_cell.length_c   1.000
_cell.angle_alpha   90.00
_cell.angle_beta   90.00
_cell.angle_gamma   90.00
#
_symmetry.space_group_name_H-M   'P 1'
#
loop_
_entity.id
_entity.type
_entity.pdbx_description
1 polymer ?
#
loop_
_entity_poly.entity_id
_entity_poly.type
_entity_poly.pdbx_seq_one_letter_code
_entity_poly.pdbx_strand_id
1 'polypeptide(L)'
;TPNRDVMKQLLEDNLKGVDATTKNLGAQVRQHYKALTFKVLNGAWMSDFDKAAMALADKDIITSLMDFGMIASLPKSYERAIAKKGQEDVIAQESKASTHIGKVKERLEMDVTVLRTFLSHNYNCYFITAKTSTGSVVFFASSTIHPKVGTELKIKGTVKGHRTDDAGLDTTQLNRVKVTEEK
;
A
#
# COMPACT_ATOMS: atom_id res chain seq x y z
N THR A 1 -36.85 10.08 -17.58
CA THR A 1 -36.15 8.80 -17.91
C THR A 1 -35.39 8.37 -16.65
N PRO A 2 -35.61 7.14 -16.14
CA PRO A 2 -34.85 6.68 -14.99
C PRO A 2 -33.32 6.72 -15.26
N ASN A 3 -32.54 7.17 -14.29
CA ASN A 3 -31.07 7.23 -14.40
C ASN A 3 -30.44 5.90 -14.89
N ARG A 4 -31.11 4.80 -14.64
CA ARG A 4 -30.76 3.45 -15.08
C ARG A 4 -30.74 3.31 -16.62
N ASP A 5 -31.72 3.90 -17.31
CA ASP A 5 -31.84 3.77 -18.76
C ASP A 5 -30.82 4.69 -19.45
N VAL A 6 -30.55 5.86 -18.87
CA VAL A 6 -29.51 6.77 -19.31
C VAL A 6 -28.13 6.10 -19.17
N MET A 7 -27.86 5.42 -18.03
CA MET A 7 -26.61 4.66 -17.83
C MET A 7 -26.49 3.49 -18.81
N LYS A 8 -27.57 2.78 -19.10
CA LYS A 8 -27.55 1.71 -20.10
C LYS A 8 -27.20 2.25 -21.49
N GLN A 9 -27.83 3.35 -21.89
CA GLN A 9 -27.60 3.97 -23.19
C GLN A 9 -26.18 4.52 -23.30
N LEU A 10 -25.65 5.17 -22.25
CA LEU A 10 -24.26 5.61 -22.19
C LEU A 10 -23.27 4.46 -22.27
N LEU A 11 -23.56 3.32 -21.65
CA LEU A 11 -22.76 2.10 -21.78
C LEU A 11 -22.77 1.53 -23.18
N GLU A 12 -23.93 1.45 -23.82
CA GLU A 12 -24.08 0.95 -25.20
C GLU A 12 -23.37 1.87 -26.23
N ASP A 13 -23.48 3.19 -26.04
CA ASP A 13 -22.85 4.18 -26.92
C ASP A 13 -21.32 4.24 -26.74
N ASN A 14 -20.81 4.06 -25.50
CA ASN A 14 -19.38 4.07 -25.21
C ASN A 14 -18.67 2.74 -25.53
N LEU A 15 -19.39 1.62 -25.57
CA LEU A 15 -18.78 0.31 -25.94
C LEU A 15 -18.23 0.31 -27.37
N LYS A 16 -18.76 1.14 -28.27
CA LYS A 16 -18.27 1.29 -29.65
C LYS A 16 -16.95 2.08 -29.75
N GLY A 17 -16.60 2.83 -28.72
CA GLY A 17 -15.44 3.74 -28.69
C GLY A 17 -14.33 3.38 -27.73
N VAL A 18 -14.36 2.20 -27.06
CA VAL A 18 -13.30 1.84 -26.11
C VAL A 18 -12.01 1.57 -26.87
N ASP A 19 -10.99 2.38 -26.60
CA ASP A 19 -9.68 2.26 -27.24
C ASP A 19 -8.91 1.00 -26.75
N ALA A 20 -7.83 0.68 -27.47
CA ALA A 20 -7.00 -0.49 -27.16
C ALA A 20 -6.31 -0.34 -25.78
N THR A 21 -5.96 0.88 -25.39
CA THR A 21 -5.31 1.17 -24.11
C THR A 21 -6.25 0.86 -22.94
N THR A 22 -7.49 1.31 -23.02
CA THR A 22 -8.53 1.04 -22.00
C THR A 22 -8.85 -0.46 -21.91
N LYS A 23 -8.92 -1.16 -23.05
CA LYS A 23 -9.12 -2.61 -23.08
C LYS A 23 -7.96 -3.36 -22.42
N ASN A 24 -6.73 -2.94 -22.70
CA ASN A 24 -5.53 -3.53 -22.11
C ASN A 24 -5.49 -3.30 -20.60
N LEU A 25 -5.78 -2.09 -20.13
CA LEU A 25 -5.89 -1.79 -18.69
C LEU A 25 -6.94 -2.68 -18.01
N GLY A 26 -8.12 -2.81 -18.62
CA GLY A 26 -9.17 -3.70 -18.12
C GLY A 26 -8.73 -5.16 -18.01
N ALA A 27 -7.98 -5.66 -19.00
CA ALA A 27 -7.40 -7.00 -18.96
C ALA A 27 -6.37 -7.17 -17.84
N GLN A 28 -5.48 -6.18 -17.65
CA GLN A 28 -4.49 -6.18 -16.57
C GLN A 28 -5.16 -6.17 -15.18
N VAL A 29 -6.18 -5.33 -14.99
CA VAL A 29 -6.97 -5.28 -13.76
C VAL A 29 -7.60 -6.65 -13.48
N ARG A 30 -8.28 -7.23 -14.46
CA ARG A 30 -8.90 -8.55 -14.36
C ARG A 30 -7.87 -9.63 -14.00
N GLN A 31 -6.73 -9.65 -14.67
CA GLN A 31 -5.66 -10.60 -14.41
C GLN A 31 -5.08 -10.46 -13.00
N HIS A 32 -4.91 -9.22 -12.53
CA HIS A 32 -4.43 -8.94 -11.17
C HIS A 32 -5.33 -9.60 -10.12
N TYR A 33 -6.65 -9.37 -10.20
CA TYR A 33 -7.58 -9.94 -9.22
C TYR A 33 -7.75 -11.46 -9.36
N LYS A 34 -7.69 -12.02 -10.56
CA LYS A 34 -7.63 -13.48 -10.74
C LYS A 34 -6.39 -14.11 -10.09
N ALA A 35 -5.24 -13.44 -10.19
CA ALA A 35 -4.00 -13.92 -9.59
C ALA A 35 -4.02 -13.95 -8.05
N LEU A 36 -4.96 -13.24 -7.39
CA LEU A 36 -5.13 -13.30 -5.95
C LEU A 36 -5.57 -14.70 -5.46
N THR A 37 -6.17 -15.52 -6.32
CA THR A 37 -6.54 -16.91 -6.03
C THR A 37 -5.34 -17.71 -5.52
N PHE A 38 -4.15 -17.52 -6.11
CA PHE A 38 -2.93 -18.19 -5.66
C PHE A 38 -2.49 -17.75 -4.26
N LYS A 39 -2.73 -16.49 -3.89
CA LYS A 39 -2.44 -16.01 -2.53
C LYS A 39 -3.33 -16.67 -1.48
N VAL A 40 -4.61 -16.88 -1.81
CA VAL A 40 -5.55 -17.58 -0.94
C VAL A 40 -5.12 -19.03 -0.72
N LEU A 41 -4.75 -19.71 -1.79
CA LEU A 41 -4.29 -21.11 -1.72
C LEU A 41 -3.04 -21.27 -0.85
N ASN A 42 -2.20 -20.23 -0.78
CA ASN A 42 -1.02 -20.18 0.09
C ASN A 42 -1.32 -19.66 1.51
N GLY A 43 -2.59 -19.55 1.90
CA GLY A 43 -3.00 -19.15 3.25
C GLY A 43 -2.86 -17.65 3.56
N ALA A 44 -2.65 -16.81 2.57
CA ALA A 44 -2.56 -15.37 2.78
C ALA A 44 -3.93 -14.78 3.17
N TRP A 45 -3.93 -13.88 4.17
CA TRP A 45 -5.13 -13.16 4.54
C TRP A 45 -5.59 -12.22 3.40
N MET A 46 -6.90 -12.19 3.17
CA MET A 46 -7.52 -11.31 2.17
C MET A 46 -8.65 -10.49 2.77
N SER A 47 -8.74 -9.23 2.33
CA SER A 47 -9.89 -8.37 2.65
C SER A 47 -11.17 -8.86 1.97
N ASP A 48 -12.34 -8.49 2.50
CA ASP A 48 -13.63 -8.83 1.87
C ASP A 48 -13.77 -8.15 0.51
N PHE A 49 -13.17 -6.97 0.33
CA PHE A 49 -13.08 -6.30 -0.97
C PHE A 49 -12.31 -7.16 -1.99
N ASP A 50 -11.13 -7.68 -1.62
CA ASP A 50 -10.31 -8.49 -2.53
C ASP A 50 -11.01 -9.80 -2.89
N LYS A 51 -11.70 -10.44 -1.94
CA LYS A 51 -12.51 -11.65 -2.18
C LYS A 51 -13.62 -11.37 -3.19
N ALA A 52 -14.35 -10.27 -3.02
CA ALA A 52 -15.43 -9.88 -3.92
C ALA A 52 -14.90 -9.49 -5.31
N ALA A 53 -13.78 -8.76 -5.37
CA ALA A 53 -13.12 -8.39 -6.63
C ALA A 53 -12.62 -9.62 -7.39
N MET A 54 -12.06 -10.61 -6.69
CA MET A 54 -11.64 -11.89 -7.26
C MET A 54 -12.83 -12.65 -7.86
N ALA A 55 -13.93 -12.76 -7.10
CA ALA A 55 -15.16 -13.41 -7.57
C ALA A 55 -15.75 -12.72 -8.81
N LEU A 56 -15.66 -11.39 -8.90
CA LEU A 56 -16.08 -10.62 -10.07
C LEU A 56 -15.15 -10.82 -11.28
N ALA A 57 -13.84 -10.89 -11.03
CA ALA A 57 -12.84 -11.10 -12.08
C ALA A 57 -13.00 -12.46 -12.79
N ASP A 58 -13.55 -13.46 -12.11
CA ASP A 58 -13.83 -14.78 -12.69
C ASP A 58 -15.09 -14.83 -13.54
N LYS A 59 -16.02 -13.88 -13.38
CA LYS A 59 -17.24 -13.82 -14.18
C LYS A 59 -16.94 -13.37 -15.61
N ASP A 60 -17.47 -14.09 -16.59
CA ASP A 60 -17.39 -13.67 -18.00
C ASP A 60 -18.49 -12.66 -18.37
N ILE A 61 -19.62 -12.73 -17.68
CA ILE A 61 -20.77 -11.84 -17.90
C ILE A 61 -21.21 -11.26 -16.57
N ILE A 62 -21.35 -9.94 -16.51
CA ILE A 62 -21.87 -9.22 -15.38
C ILE A 62 -23.36 -8.93 -15.59
N THR A 63 -24.21 -9.53 -14.77
CA THR A 63 -25.67 -9.38 -14.85
C THR A 63 -26.24 -8.52 -13.74
N SER A 64 -25.53 -8.34 -12.64
CA SER A 64 -25.97 -7.56 -11.47
C SER A 64 -25.55 -6.11 -11.57
N LEU A 65 -26.50 -5.19 -11.42
CA LEU A 65 -26.21 -3.76 -11.33
C LEU A 65 -25.41 -3.39 -10.06
N MET A 66 -25.49 -4.20 -9.01
CA MET A 66 -24.72 -3.98 -7.78
C MET A 66 -23.21 -4.23 -8.02
N ASP A 67 -22.88 -5.12 -8.96
CA ASP A 67 -21.50 -5.42 -9.31
C ASP A 67 -20.80 -4.25 -10.05
N PHE A 68 -21.56 -3.39 -10.75
CA PHE A 68 -20.99 -2.26 -11.50
C PHE A 68 -20.25 -1.25 -10.63
N GLY A 69 -20.78 -0.95 -9.43
CA GLY A 69 -20.12 -0.03 -8.51
C GLY A 69 -18.73 -0.55 -8.08
N MET A 70 -18.63 -1.85 -7.82
CA MET A 70 -17.37 -2.48 -7.49
C MET A 70 -16.44 -2.49 -8.71
N ILE A 71 -16.91 -2.91 -9.88
CA ILE A 71 -16.11 -2.94 -11.11
C ILE A 71 -15.53 -1.56 -11.42
N ALA A 72 -16.33 -0.50 -11.30
CA ALA A 72 -15.88 0.87 -11.51
C ALA A 72 -14.74 1.29 -10.54
N SER A 73 -14.67 0.69 -9.36
CA SER A 73 -13.61 0.96 -8.36
C SER A 73 -12.32 0.15 -8.59
N LEU A 74 -12.38 -0.96 -9.35
CA LEU A 74 -11.24 -1.87 -9.51
C LEU A 74 -10.01 -1.21 -10.16
N PRO A 75 -10.12 -0.39 -11.23
CA PRO A 75 -8.94 0.26 -11.82
C PRO A 75 -8.18 1.12 -10.82
N LYS A 76 -8.90 1.94 -10.04
CA LYS A 76 -8.28 2.79 -9.02
C LYS A 76 -7.65 1.99 -7.88
N SER A 77 -8.28 0.90 -7.49
CA SER A 77 -7.76 -0.01 -6.47
C SER A 77 -6.52 -0.75 -6.97
N TYR A 78 -6.51 -1.17 -8.24
CA TYR A 78 -5.36 -1.77 -8.91
C TYR A 78 -4.15 -0.82 -8.95
N GLU A 79 -4.35 0.44 -9.39
CA GLU A 79 -3.30 1.47 -9.39
C GLU A 79 -2.66 1.62 -8.00
N ARG A 80 -3.49 1.68 -6.95
CA ARG A 80 -3.01 1.75 -5.57
C ARG A 80 -2.23 0.51 -5.16
N ALA A 81 -2.68 -0.68 -5.55
CA ALA A 81 -2.01 -1.94 -5.25
C ALA A 81 -0.63 -2.02 -5.93
N ILE A 82 -0.53 -1.62 -7.20
CA ILE A 82 0.75 -1.58 -7.94
C ILE A 82 1.70 -0.54 -7.33
N ALA A 83 1.21 0.67 -7.03
CA ALA A 83 2.02 1.71 -6.40
C ALA A 83 2.54 1.27 -5.02
N LYS A 84 1.69 0.61 -4.22
CA LYS A 84 2.08 0.06 -2.92
C LYS A 84 3.15 -1.02 -3.08
N LYS A 85 2.96 -1.96 -4.00
CA LYS A 85 3.93 -3.01 -4.27
C LYS A 85 5.27 -2.44 -4.73
N GLY A 86 5.26 -1.47 -5.64
CA GLY A 86 6.49 -0.78 -6.08
C GLY A 86 7.26 -0.14 -4.92
N GLN A 87 6.55 0.51 -3.98
CA GLN A 87 7.18 1.05 -2.77
C GLN A 87 7.75 -0.04 -1.85
N GLU A 88 7.04 -1.16 -1.68
CA GLU A 88 7.51 -2.31 -0.90
C GLU A 88 8.74 -2.94 -1.53
N ASP A 89 8.77 -3.10 -2.85
CA ASP A 89 9.92 -3.63 -3.58
C ASP A 89 11.16 -2.72 -3.45
N VAL A 90 10.98 -1.40 -3.53
CA VAL A 90 12.07 -0.43 -3.30
C VAL A 90 12.60 -0.54 -1.87
N ILE A 91 11.72 -0.56 -0.87
CA ILE A 91 12.12 -0.73 0.53
C ILE A 91 12.88 -2.05 0.71
N ALA A 92 12.38 -3.15 0.15
CA ALA A 92 13.03 -4.46 0.23
C ALA A 92 14.40 -4.47 -0.44
N GLN A 93 14.56 -3.81 -1.58
CA GLN A 93 15.86 -3.72 -2.27
C GLN A 93 16.86 -2.85 -1.51
N GLU A 94 16.43 -1.68 -1.03
CA GLU A 94 17.31 -0.76 -0.30
C GLU A 94 17.68 -1.24 1.10
N SER A 95 16.92 -2.20 1.62
CA SER A 95 17.01 -2.65 3.02
C SER A 95 17.43 -4.10 3.18
N LYS A 96 17.97 -4.73 2.13
CA LYS A 96 18.43 -6.14 2.15
C LYS A 96 19.41 -6.47 3.28
N ALA A 97 20.13 -5.49 3.77
CA ALA A 97 21.10 -5.61 4.87
C ALA A 97 20.53 -5.05 6.19
N SER A 98 19.22 -4.83 6.28
CA SER A 98 18.63 -4.30 7.51
C SER A 98 18.81 -5.27 8.66
N THR A 99 19.26 -4.73 9.78
CA THR A 99 19.37 -5.45 11.05
C THR A 99 18.65 -4.68 12.15
N HIS A 100 18.23 -5.36 13.19
CA HIS A 100 17.69 -4.70 14.36
C HIS A 100 18.71 -3.81 15.04
N ILE A 101 18.31 -2.60 15.45
CA ILE A 101 19.18 -1.64 16.13
C ILE A 101 18.71 -1.38 17.56
N GLY A 102 19.70 -1.30 18.47
CA GLY A 102 19.47 -1.04 19.89
C GLY A 102 18.72 -2.14 20.63
N LYS A 103 18.61 -1.97 21.94
CA LYS A 103 17.85 -2.87 22.82
C LYS A 103 16.47 -2.28 23.09
N VAL A 104 15.48 -3.13 23.38
CA VAL A 104 14.14 -2.69 23.78
C VAL A 104 14.24 -1.78 25.00
N LYS A 105 13.56 -0.64 24.94
CA LYS A 105 13.59 0.51 25.90
C LYS A 105 14.84 1.39 25.80
N GLU A 106 15.82 1.08 24.98
CA GLU A 106 16.96 1.95 24.73
C GLU A 106 16.52 3.21 23.98
N ARG A 107 17.12 4.35 24.33
CA ARG A 107 16.88 5.61 23.64
C ARG A 107 18.03 5.89 22.67
N LEU A 108 17.69 5.97 21.40
CA LEU A 108 18.63 6.16 20.32
C LEU A 108 18.43 7.52 19.65
N GLU A 109 19.53 8.07 19.15
CA GLU A 109 19.57 9.24 18.27
C GLU A 109 20.23 8.83 16.97
N MET A 110 19.60 9.16 15.84
CA MET A 110 20.08 8.69 14.54
C MET A 110 19.61 9.61 13.41
N ASP A 111 20.39 9.62 12.32
CA ASP A 111 20.00 10.21 11.05
C ASP A 111 19.28 9.14 10.22
N VAL A 112 18.16 9.53 9.63
CA VAL A 112 17.33 8.62 8.84
C VAL A 112 16.83 9.30 7.57
N THR A 113 16.70 8.54 6.50
CA THR A 113 16.04 8.96 5.26
C THR A 113 14.66 8.32 5.17
N VAL A 114 13.63 9.11 4.94
CA VAL A 114 12.25 8.65 4.87
C VAL A 114 12.03 7.83 3.60
N LEU A 115 11.66 6.56 3.74
CA LEU A 115 11.33 5.66 2.64
C LEU A 115 9.84 5.65 2.32
N ARG A 116 9.00 5.79 3.35
CA ARG A 116 7.54 5.75 3.20
C ARG A 116 6.85 6.55 4.30
N THR A 117 5.78 7.23 3.91
CA THR A 117 4.86 7.90 4.84
C THR A 117 3.44 7.49 4.51
N PHE A 118 2.66 7.13 5.52
CA PHE A 118 1.25 6.74 5.37
C PHE A 118 0.41 7.43 6.45
N LEU A 119 -0.62 8.19 6.01
CA LEU A 119 -1.59 8.79 6.93
C LEU A 119 -2.64 7.75 7.34
N SER A 120 -2.74 7.50 8.61
CA SER A 120 -3.82 6.71 9.20
C SER A 120 -4.91 7.63 9.73
N HIS A 121 -6.05 7.65 9.04
CA HIS A 121 -7.21 8.43 9.48
C HIS A 121 -7.79 7.91 10.82
N ASN A 122 -7.71 6.60 11.08
CA ASN A 122 -8.24 5.99 12.31
C ASN A 122 -7.46 6.44 13.55
N TYR A 123 -6.16 6.67 13.43
CA TYR A 123 -5.29 7.06 14.53
C TYR A 123 -4.88 8.53 14.46
N ASN A 124 -5.31 9.25 13.42
CA ASN A 124 -4.94 10.64 13.16
C ASN A 124 -3.42 10.87 13.28
N CYS A 125 -2.64 9.98 12.70
CA CYS A 125 -1.18 10.04 12.73
C CYS A 125 -0.57 9.50 11.44
N TYR A 126 0.66 9.89 11.18
CA TYR A 126 1.48 9.37 10.10
C TYR A 126 2.31 8.18 10.59
N PHE A 127 2.25 7.08 9.87
CA PHE A 127 3.18 5.97 9.99
C PHE A 127 4.34 6.20 9.04
N ILE A 128 5.55 6.21 9.60
CA ILE A 128 6.75 6.57 8.88
C ILE A 128 7.71 5.38 8.93
N THR A 129 8.15 4.95 7.74
CA THR A 129 9.24 3.99 7.58
C THR A 129 10.44 4.74 7.04
N ALA A 130 11.57 4.60 7.70
CA ALA A 130 12.79 5.30 7.33
C ALA A 130 14.00 4.36 7.43
N LYS A 131 15.07 4.69 6.70
CA LYS A 131 16.34 3.95 6.67
C LYS A 131 17.40 4.78 7.35
N THR A 132 18.17 4.17 8.25
CA THR A 132 19.34 4.79 8.87
C THR A 132 20.50 4.90 7.89
N SER A 133 21.51 5.70 8.18
CA SER A 133 22.76 5.77 7.42
C SER A 133 23.49 4.43 7.34
N THR A 134 23.27 3.52 8.29
CA THR A 134 23.82 2.16 8.31
C THR A 134 23.00 1.15 7.52
N GLY A 135 21.88 1.54 6.93
CA GLY A 135 21.02 0.68 6.12
C GLY A 135 19.91 -0.03 6.89
N SER A 136 19.84 0.11 8.22
CA SER A 136 18.78 -0.50 9.03
C SER A 136 17.45 0.24 8.90
N VAL A 137 16.34 -0.50 8.91
CA VAL A 137 14.99 0.07 8.80
C VAL A 137 14.40 0.34 10.17
N VAL A 138 13.85 1.55 10.33
CA VAL A 138 13.11 1.96 11.51
C VAL A 138 11.68 2.33 11.14
N PHE A 139 10.75 2.06 12.06
CA PHE A 139 9.34 2.38 11.93
C PHE A 139 8.85 3.14 13.15
N PHE A 140 8.13 4.23 12.93
CA PHE A 140 7.51 5.00 14.00
C PHE A 140 6.24 5.71 13.55
N ALA A 141 5.44 6.14 14.52
CA ALA A 141 4.25 6.94 14.29
C ALA A 141 4.45 8.35 14.85
N SER A 142 3.92 9.34 14.14
CA SER A 142 3.89 10.74 14.59
C SER A 142 2.60 11.42 14.18
N SER A 143 2.04 12.22 15.10
CA SER A 143 0.91 13.10 14.82
C SER A 143 1.31 14.53 14.45
N THR A 144 2.60 14.87 14.62
CA THR A 144 3.09 16.25 14.49
C THR A 144 3.93 16.48 13.24
N ILE A 145 4.51 15.42 12.68
CA ILE A 145 5.35 15.51 11.48
C ILE A 145 4.80 14.64 10.36
N HIS A 146 4.90 15.14 9.14
CA HIS A 146 4.45 14.47 7.92
C HIS A 146 5.52 14.65 6.82
N PRO A 147 6.70 14.06 6.99
CA PRO A 147 7.80 14.24 6.06
C PRO A 147 7.48 13.60 4.72
N LYS A 148 8.03 14.17 3.66
CA LYS A 148 7.97 13.57 2.32
C LYS A 148 8.96 12.41 2.22
N VAL A 149 8.70 11.51 1.29
CA VAL A 149 9.66 10.44 0.93
C VAL A 149 10.96 11.09 0.43
N GLY A 150 12.08 10.58 0.88
CA GLY A 150 13.41 11.10 0.56
C GLY A 150 13.91 12.20 1.53
N THR A 151 13.08 12.71 2.44
CA THR A 151 13.53 13.69 3.45
C THR A 151 14.50 13.04 4.43
N GLU A 152 15.59 13.73 4.71
CA GLU A 152 16.54 13.34 5.76
C GLU A 152 16.13 14.00 7.08
N LEU A 153 16.02 13.18 8.12
CA LEU A 153 15.63 13.60 9.46
C LEU A 153 16.65 13.14 10.48
N LYS A 154 16.95 14.01 11.44
CA LYS A 154 17.62 13.57 12.65
C LYS A 154 16.57 13.33 13.73
N ILE A 155 16.47 12.09 14.19
CA ILE A 155 15.44 11.66 15.12
C ILE A 155 16.04 11.13 16.42
N LYS A 156 15.28 11.32 17.50
CA LYS A 156 15.55 10.73 18.81
C LYS A 156 14.33 9.96 19.27
N GLY A 157 14.46 8.65 19.43
CA GLY A 157 13.36 7.76 19.79
C GLY A 157 13.76 6.67 20.75
N THR A 158 12.76 5.99 21.32
CA THR A 158 12.97 4.84 22.22
C THR A 158 12.56 3.56 21.48
N VAL A 159 13.41 2.54 21.49
CA VAL A 159 13.11 1.25 20.90
C VAL A 159 11.92 0.62 21.61
N LYS A 160 10.82 0.42 20.88
CA LYS A 160 9.61 -0.24 21.37
C LYS A 160 9.71 -1.75 21.23
N GLY A 161 10.31 -2.21 20.14
CA GLY A 161 10.45 -3.63 19.82
C GLY A 161 11.08 -3.84 18.45
N HIS A 162 11.33 -5.08 18.15
CA HIS A 162 11.88 -5.56 16.89
C HIS A 162 10.83 -6.40 16.17
N ARG A 163 10.79 -6.32 14.87
CA ARG A 163 9.90 -7.09 14.01
C ARG A 163 10.64 -7.49 12.74
N THR A 164 10.51 -8.74 12.38
CA THR A 164 10.88 -9.25 11.05
C THR A 164 9.58 -9.52 10.30
N ASP A 165 9.47 -9.04 9.07
CA ASP A 165 8.30 -9.31 8.23
C ASP A 165 8.40 -10.67 7.53
N ASP A 166 7.33 -11.06 6.79
CA ASP A 166 7.27 -12.33 6.08
C ASP A 166 8.31 -12.44 4.95
N ALA A 167 8.86 -11.32 4.49
CA ALA A 167 9.93 -11.24 3.51
C ALA A 167 11.34 -11.30 4.13
N GLY A 168 11.44 -11.39 5.46
CA GLY A 168 12.71 -11.42 6.20
C GLY A 168 13.32 -10.05 6.45
N LEU A 169 12.57 -8.95 6.25
CA LEU A 169 13.06 -7.61 6.52
C LEU A 169 12.99 -7.28 8.01
N ASP A 170 14.15 -7.06 8.61
CA ASP A 170 14.28 -6.62 10.00
C ASP A 170 13.93 -5.14 10.14
N THR A 171 13.00 -4.84 11.03
CA THR A 171 12.54 -3.47 11.32
C THR A 171 12.57 -3.21 12.82
N THR A 172 13.16 -2.08 13.23
CA THR A 172 13.11 -1.62 14.61
C THR A 172 11.98 -0.63 14.80
N GLN A 173 11.05 -0.95 15.68
CA GLN A 173 9.94 -0.06 16.03
C GLN A 173 10.37 0.94 17.10
N LEU A 174 10.13 2.23 16.84
CA LEU A 174 10.42 3.31 17.77
C LEU A 174 9.14 3.94 18.29
N ASN A 175 9.17 4.41 19.53
CA ASN A 175 8.14 5.25 20.12
C ASN A 175 8.74 6.54 20.68
N ARG A 176 7.87 7.51 21.03
CA ARG A 176 8.27 8.82 21.59
C ARG A 176 9.33 9.51 20.73
N VAL A 177 9.17 9.38 19.41
CA VAL A 177 10.10 9.96 18.45
C VAL A 177 9.93 11.47 18.44
N LYS A 178 11.06 12.19 18.55
CA LYS A 178 11.18 13.62 18.33
C LYS A 178 12.12 13.84 17.16
N VAL A 179 11.73 14.72 16.24
CA VAL A 179 12.63 15.19 15.19
C VAL A 179 13.41 16.37 15.76
N THR A 180 14.72 16.30 15.64
CA THR A 180 15.64 17.36 16.11
C THR A 180 16.08 18.25 14.98
N GLU A 181 16.21 17.71 13.77
CA GLU A 181 16.57 18.46 12.55
C GLU A 181 15.87 17.81 11.34
N GLU A 182 15.43 18.64 10.41
CA GLU A 182 14.94 18.26 9.08
C GLU A 182 15.86 18.92 8.06
N LYS A 183 16.44 18.12 7.15
CA LYS A 183 17.40 18.57 6.14
C LYS A 183 16.77 18.54 4.75
#